data_2adb805929b5c3b63bd0a32e4ddaa9e8
#
_entry.id   2adb805929b5c3b63bd0a32e4ddaa9e8
#
_cell.length_a   1.000
_cell.length_b   1.000
_cell.length_c   1.000
_cell.angle_alpha   90.00
_cell.angle_beta   90.00
_cell.angle_gamma   90.00
#
_symmetry.space_group_name_H-M   'P 1'
#
loop_
_entity.id
_entity.type
_entity.pdbx_description
1 polymer ?
#
loop_
_entity_poly.entity_id
_entity_poly.type
_entity_poly.pdbx_seq_one_letter_code
_entity_poly.pdbx_strand_id
1 'polypeptide(L)'
;GIRDRSPSRGLGDVYKRQKSNNKNFTIIMFYTLVRKDLLLEFRTKEIIIPMFTFGLAIILIFSLSFNASQEINHTFSPGLLWIIILFVSSLGLHRMFVLEKEFDAFTLNLAAPIDRGTIFISKVVSGTILLLIAEIMIIPPFVVFMNLSIPSNWPIMMLILIIGDLGIMSIGAIISGLSMRAKLSEILFPILFFPLVSPHLIACVKATNYWFKGIPFINWQSWVY
;
A
#
# COMPACT_ATOMS: atom_id res chain seq x y z
N GLY A 1 62.63 -14.73 -12.38
CA GLY A 1 61.71 -13.83 -11.71
C GLY A 1 60.29 -14.35 -11.79
N ILE A 2 59.87 -15.14 -10.79
CA ILE A 2 58.47 -15.57 -10.64
C ILE A 2 57.66 -14.38 -10.12
N ARG A 3 56.81 -13.79 -10.91
CA ARG A 3 55.86 -12.78 -10.47
C ARG A 3 54.81 -13.43 -9.58
N ASP A 4 54.89 -13.19 -8.27
CA ASP A 4 53.85 -13.47 -7.30
C ASP A 4 52.55 -12.77 -7.70
N ARG A 5 51.62 -13.50 -8.31
CA ARG A 5 50.24 -13.09 -8.44
C ARG A 5 49.55 -13.33 -7.11
N SER A 6 49.43 -12.30 -6.29
CA SER A 6 48.75 -12.40 -5.01
C SER A 6 47.33 -12.98 -5.17
N PRO A 7 46.99 -14.11 -4.52
CA PRO A 7 45.67 -14.79 -4.65
C PRO A 7 44.49 -13.92 -4.19
N SER A 8 44.76 -12.90 -3.40
CA SER A 8 43.77 -11.99 -2.81
C SER A 8 43.04 -11.08 -3.83
N ARG A 9 43.67 -10.75 -4.95
CA ARG A 9 43.01 -9.93 -5.99
C ARG A 9 41.96 -10.71 -6.77
N GLY A 10 42.21 -11.99 -7.09
CA GLY A 10 41.27 -12.83 -7.80
C GLY A 10 39.99 -13.15 -7.00
N LEU A 11 40.11 -13.39 -5.71
CA LEU A 11 38.96 -13.62 -4.82
C LEU A 11 38.09 -12.36 -4.69
N GLY A 12 38.68 -11.17 -4.56
CA GLY A 12 37.93 -9.93 -4.50
C GLY A 12 37.12 -9.63 -5.74
N ASP A 13 37.64 -9.97 -6.93
CA ASP A 13 36.93 -9.77 -8.20
C ASP A 13 35.81 -10.80 -8.40
N VAL A 14 36.01 -12.05 -7.96
CA VAL A 14 34.98 -13.09 -7.95
C VAL A 14 33.83 -12.71 -7.04
N TYR A 15 34.14 -12.26 -5.80
CA TYR A 15 33.12 -11.77 -4.85
C TYR A 15 32.36 -10.54 -5.38
N LYS A 16 33.04 -9.59 -6.02
CA LYS A 16 32.37 -8.42 -6.64
C LYS A 16 31.44 -8.82 -7.79
N ARG A 17 31.86 -9.73 -8.65
CA ARG A 17 31.04 -10.24 -9.76
C ARG A 17 29.84 -11.04 -9.23
N GLN A 18 30.02 -11.88 -8.24
CA GLN A 18 28.94 -12.65 -7.60
C GLN A 18 27.93 -11.72 -6.92
N LYS A 19 28.41 -10.68 -6.20
CA LYS A 19 27.55 -9.67 -5.55
C LYS A 19 26.78 -8.81 -6.56
N SER A 20 27.40 -8.47 -7.70
CA SER A 20 26.76 -7.74 -8.80
C SER A 20 25.70 -8.59 -9.50
N ASN A 21 25.99 -9.85 -9.77
CA ASN A 21 25.04 -10.78 -10.40
C ASN A 21 23.84 -11.06 -9.49
N ASN A 22 24.06 -11.14 -8.18
CA ASN A 22 22.99 -11.36 -7.20
C ASN A 22 22.07 -10.13 -7.09
N LYS A 23 22.60 -8.92 -7.18
CA LYS A 23 21.79 -7.69 -7.19
C LYS A 23 20.88 -7.61 -8.42
N ASN A 24 21.43 -7.88 -9.60
CA ASN A 24 20.65 -7.85 -10.84
C ASN A 24 19.56 -8.92 -10.82
N PHE A 25 19.85 -10.11 -10.30
CA PHE A 25 18.87 -11.17 -10.11
C PHE A 25 17.73 -10.74 -9.17
N THR A 26 18.03 -10.13 -8.02
CA THR A 26 17.04 -9.65 -7.06
C THR A 26 16.12 -8.58 -7.67
N ILE A 27 16.68 -7.62 -8.42
CA ILE A 27 15.90 -6.57 -9.10
C ILE A 27 14.96 -7.17 -10.16
N ILE A 28 15.45 -8.11 -10.97
CA ILE A 28 14.64 -8.77 -11.99
C ILE A 28 13.49 -9.55 -11.33
N MET A 29 13.77 -10.28 -10.24
CA MET A 29 12.74 -11.02 -9.50
C MET A 29 11.71 -10.10 -8.86
N PHE A 30 12.14 -9.00 -8.23
CA PHE A 30 11.24 -7.98 -7.71
C PHE A 30 10.28 -7.46 -8.78
N TYR A 31 10.82 -7.01 -9.91
CA TYR A 31 10.00 -6.51 -11.01
C TYR A 31 9.04 -7.57 -11.56
N THR A 32 9.50 -8.82 -11.67
CA THR A 32 8.67 -9.94 -12.14
C THR A 32 7.51 -10.23 -11.20
N LEU A 33 7.74 -10.20 -9.87
CA LEU A 33 6.71 -10.40 -8.86
C LEU A 33 5.66 -9.27 -8.90
N VAL A 34 6.10 -8.01 -8.92
CA VAL A 34 5.19 -6.87 -9.02
C VAL A 34 4.37 -6.93 -10.31
N ARG A 35 5.04 -7.19 -11.45
CA ARG A 35 4.36 -7.30 -12.74
C ARG A 35 3.35 -8.44 -12.77
N LYS A 36 3.68 -9.58 -12.17
CA LYS A 36 2.76 -10.73 -12.06
C LYS A 36 1.48 -10.33 -11.32
N ASP A 37 1.61 -9.70 -10.15
CA ASP A 37 0.46 -9.30 -9.33
C ASP A 37 -0.42 -8.28 -10.06
N LEU A 38 0.19 -7.27 -10.69
CA LEU A 38 -0.55 -6.27 -11.45
C LEU A 38 -1.23 -6.87 -12.69
N LEU A 39 -0.54 -7.72 -13.46
CA LEU A 39 -1.14 -8.36 -14.64
C LEU A 39 -2.29 -9.28 -14.27
N LEU A 40 -2.18 -10.02 -13.17
CA LEU A 40 -3.26 -10.86 -12.65
C LEU A 40 -4.48 -9.98 -12.38
N GLU A 41 -4.31 -8.89 -11.66
CA GLU A 41 -5.41 -7.99 -11.29
C GLU A 41 -6.04 -7.32 -12.51
N PHE A 42 -5.24 -6.81 -13.46
CA PHE A 42 -5.78 -6.21 -14.69
C PHE A 42 -6.59 -7.19 -15.54
N ARG A 43 -6.28 -8.48 -15.43
CA ARG A 43 -6.99 -9.54 -16.14
C ARG A 43 -8.25 -10.00 -15.41
N THR A 44 -8.21 -10.19 -14.09
CA THR A 44 -9.31 -10.73 -13.29
C THR A 44 -10.18 -9.64 -12.69
N LYS A 45 -9.61 -8.50 -12.33
CA LYS A 45 -10.25 -7.36 -11.64
C LYS A 45 -10.92 -7.74 -10.31
N GLU A 46 -10.43 -8.80 -9.68
CA GLU A 46 -11.03 -9.37 -8.47
C GLU A 46 -10.73 -8.56 -7.20
N ILE A 47 -9.72 -7.68 -7.23
CA ILE A 47 -9.35 -6.80 -6.13
C ILE A 47 -9.94 -5.41 -6.33
N ILE A 48 -9.72 -4.79 -7.51
CA ILE A 48 -10.10 -3.40 -7.78
C ILE A 48 -11.61 -3.20 -7.77
N ILE A 49 -12.40 -4.13 -8.36
CA ILE A 49 -13.86 -3.97 -8.43
C ILE A 49 -14.50 -3.97 -7.03
N PRO A 50 -14.23 -4.93 -6.14
CA PRO A 50 -14.75 -4.87 -4.77
C PRO A 50 -14.27 -3.63 -3.99
N MET A 51 -13.01 -3.23 -4.14
CA MET A 51 -12.47 -2.02 -3.51
C MET A 51 -13.25 -0.77 -3.93
N PHE A 52 -13.45 -0.59 -5.24
CA PHE A 52 -14.21 0.56 -5.77
C PHE A 52 -15.67 0.53 -5.35
N THR A 53 -16.34 -0.61 -5.49
CA THR A 53 -17.77 -0.76 -5.16
C THR A 53 -18.01 -0.48 -3.68
N PHE A 54 -17.16 -0.99 -2.80
CA PHE A 54 -17.26 -0.77 -1.37
C PHE A 54 -16.99 0.69 -1.00
N GLY A 55 -15.94 1.30 -1.56
CA GLY A 55 -15.62 2.71 -1.36
C GLY A 55 -16.77 3.62 -1.81
N LEU A 56 -17.34 3.36 -3.00
CA LEU A 56 -18.49 4.09 -3.52
C LEU A 56 -19.74 3.92 -2.63
N ALA A 57 -19.98 2.72 -2.13
CA ALA A 57 -21.12 2.47 -1.23
C ALA A 57 -21.01 3.30 0.05
N ILE A 58 -19.83 3.36 0.67
CA ILE A 58 -19.60 4.21 1.85
C ILE A 58 -19.84 5.69 1.52
N ILE A 59 -19.30 6.18 0.40
CA ILE A 59 -19.48 7.57 -0.03
C ILE A 59 -20.97 7.90 -0.16
N LEU A 60 -21.74 7.05 -0.83
CA LEU A 60 -23.18 7.26 -1.04
C LEU A 60 -23.94 7.25 0.29
N ILE A 61 -23.65 6.30 1.19
CA ILE A 61 -24.29 6.23 2.50
C ILE A 61 -24.05 7.53 3.28
N PHE A 62 -22.81 7.98 3.34
CA PHE A 62 -22.49 9.22 4.07
C PHE A 62 -23.06 10.46 3.40
N SER A 63 -22.96 10.58 2.08
CA SER A 63 -23.50 11.71 1.34
C SER A 63 -25.01 11.85 1.50
N LEU A 64 -25.75 10.74 1.44
CA LEU A 64 -27.21 10.72 1.58
C LEU A 64 -27.65 10.91 3.06
N SER A 65 -26.84 10.47 4.00
CA SER A 65 -27.15 10.59 5.44
C SER A 65 -26.86 11.98 6.01
N PHE A 66 -25.86 12.65 5.49
CA PHE A 66 -25.41 13.96 5.99
C PHE A 66 -25.77 15.05 4.98
N ASN A 67 -26.94 15.71 5.15
CA ASN A 67 -27.26 16.99 4.52
C ASN A 67 -26.51 18.14 5.23
N ALA A 68 -25.23 17.96 5.49
CA ALA A 68 -24.43 18.91 6.24
C ALA A 68 -24.04 20.12 5.40
N SER A 69 -23.85 21.27 6.05
CA SER A 69 -23.29 22.44 5.40
C SER A 69 -21.88 22.14 4.87
N GLN A 70 -21.44 22.86 3.86
CA GLN A 70 -20.13 22.71 3.25
C GLN A 70 -18.98 22.76 4.29
N GLU A 71 -19.12 23.62 5.30
CA GLU A 71 -18.16 23.79 6.40
C GLU A 71 -18.02 22.51 7.25
N ILE A 72 -19.13 21.86 7.56
CA ILE A 72 -19.16 20.60 8.30
C ILE A 72 -18.51 19.49 7.44
N ASN A 73 -18.84 19.42 6.16
CA ASN A 73 -18.25 18.45 5.25
C ASN A 73 -16.72 18.58 5.19
N HIS A 74 -16.19 19.78 5.08
CA HIS A 74 -14.73 20.02 5.09
C HIS A 74 -14.04 19.53 6.38
N THR A 75 -14.72 19.64 7.52
CA THR A 75 -14.16 19.23 8.81
C THR A 75 -14.10 17.71 8.96
N PHE A 76 -15.11 16.98 8.48
CA PHE A 76 -15.18 15.51 8.60
C PHE A 76 -14.52 14.75 7.45
N SER A 77 -14.40 15.36 6.28
CA SER A 77 -13.90 14.70 5.06
C SER A 77 -12.52 14.02 5.20
N PRO A 78 -11.52 14.60 5.89
CA PRO A 78 -10.23 13.93 6.06
C PRO A 78 -10.36 12.60 6.78
N GLY A 79 -11.13 12.57 7.88
CA GLY A 79 -11.37 11.34 8.63
C GLY A 79 -12.14 10.30 7.83
N LEU A 80 -13.20 10.74 7.13
CA LEU A 80 -14.01 9.86 6.30
C LEU A 80 -13.20 9.27 5.14
N LEU A 81 -12.37 10.08 4.47
CA LEU A 81 -11.50 9.61 3.39
C LEU A 81 -10.59 8.48 3.87
N TRP A 82 -9.89 8.68 5.00
CA TRP A 82 -8.97 7.69 5.53
C TRP A 82 -9.67 6.45 6.09
N ILE A 83 -10.91 6.57 6.58
CA ILE A 83 -11.74 5.40 6.93
C ILE A 83 -12.07 4.59 5.67
N ILE A 84 -12.46 5.24 4.58
CA ILE A 84 -12.71 4.57 3.30
C ILE A 84 -11.44 3.85 2.82
N ILE A 85 -10.29 4.54 2.81
CA ILE A 85 -9.00 3.97 2.40
C ILE A 85 -8.63 2.77 3.28
N LEU A 86 -8.82 2.86 4.60
CA LEU A 86 -8.58 1.76 5.53
C LEU A 86 -9.37 0.50 5.18
N PHE A 87 -10.68 0.63 4.98
CA PHE A 87 -11.52 -0.52 4.66
C PHE A 87 -11.25 -1.05 3.26
N VAL A 88 -11.06 -0.18 2.29
CA VAL A 88 -10.71 -0.53 0.91
C VAL A 88 -9.37 -1.27 0.87
N SER A 89 -8.35 -0.78 1.58
CA SER A 89 -7.05 -1.45 1.68
C SER A 89 -7.14 -2.80 2.38
N SER A 90 -7.96 -2.91 3.43
CA SER A 90 -8.22 -4.18 4.13
C SER A 90 -8.80 -5.24 3.19
N LEU A 91 -9.80 -4.86 2.38
CA LEU A 91 -10.39 -5.75 1.36
C LEU A 91 -9.35 -6.16 0.32
N GLY A 92 -8.58 -5.20 -0.19
CA GLY A 92 -7.55 -5.45 -1.19
C GLY A 92 -6.46 -6.40 -0.68
N LEU A 93 -5.95 -6.15 0.52
CA LEU A 93 -4.96 -7.01 1.18
C LEU A 93 -5.51 -8.42 1.39
N HIS A 94 -6.70 -8.53 1.97
CA HIS A 94 -7.33 -9.83 2.22
C HIS A 94 -7.42 -10.64 0.90
N ARG A 95 -7.97 -10.05 -0.15
CA ARG A 95 -8.13 -10.73 -1.44
C ARG A 95 -6.79 -11.10 -2.08
N MET A 96 -5.79 -10.19 -2.05
CA MET A 96 -4.46 -10.45 -2.59
C MET A 96 -3.79 -11.68 -1.96
N PHE A 97 -3.93 -11.86 -0.63
CA PHE A 97 -3.35 -13.00 0.06
C PHE A 97 -4.20 -14.27 -0.05
N VAL A 98 -5.52 -14.17 -0.15
CA VAL A 98 -6.42 -15.30 -0.41
C VAL A 98 -6.11 -15.92 -1.77
N LEU A 99 -5.94 -15.11 -2.82
CA LEU A 99 -5.56 -15.58 -4.15
C LEU A 99 -4.21 -16.33 -4.14
N GLU A 100 -3.22 -15.86 -3.37
CA GLU A 100 -1.95 -16.58 -3.24
C GLU A 100 -2.11 -17.94 -2.55
N LYS A 101 -3.01 -18.04 -1.59
CA LYS A 101 -3.30 -19.29 -0.89
C LYS A 101 -4.07 -20.26 -1.79
N GLU A 102 -5.07 -19.79 -2.55
CA GLU A 102 -5.87 -20.59 -3.47
C GLU A 102 -5.02 -21.22 -4.58
N PHE A 103 -4.03 -20.49 -5.10
CA PHE A 103 -3.14 -20.99 -6.17
C PHE A 103 -1.84 -21.61 -5.64
N ASP A 104 -1.69 -21.81 -4.32
CA ASP A 104 -0.48 -22.32 -3.67
C ASP A 104 0.80 -21.52 -4.05
N ALA A 105 0.60 -20.30 -4.55
CA ALA A 105 1.67 -19.44 -5.05
C ALA A 105 2.61 -18.98 -3.92
N PHE A 106 2.11 -18.89 -2.70
CA PHE A 106 2.91 -18.54 -1.54
C PHE A 106 3.98 -19.62 -1.25
N THR A 107 3.60 -20.89 -1.29
CA THR A 107 4.52 -22.01 -1.08
C THR A 107 5.58 -22.08 -2.20
N LEU A 108 5.16 -21.85 -3.45
CA LEU A 108 6.07 -21.80 -4.59
C LEU A 108 7.06 -20.62 -4.48
N ASN A 109 6.60 -19.44 -4.05
CA ASN A 109 7.46 -18.28 -3.83
C ASN A 109 8.49 -18.52 -2.73
N LEU A 110 8.11 -19.24 -1.65
CA LEU A 110 9.03 -19.59 -0.56
C LEU A 110 10.03 -20.68 -0.94
N ALA A 111 9.68 -21.57 -1.88
CA ALA A 111 10.57 -22.61 -2.40
C ALA A 111 11.56 -22.06 -3.44
N ALA A 112 11.27 -20.93 -4.06
CA ALA A 112 12.15 -20.29 -5.03
C ALA A 112 13.38 -19.69 -4.33
N PRO A 113 14.54 -19.61 -5.01
CA PRO A 113 15.76 -19.02 -4.47
C PRO A 113 15.69 -17.49 -4.45
N ILE A 114 14.62 -16.93 -3.85
CA ILE A 114 14.34 -15.51 -3.76
C ILE A 114 14.42 -15.10 -2.28
N ASP A 115 15.06 -13.97 -2.03
CA ASP A 115 15.09 -13.40 -0.67
C ASP A 115 13.68 -13.03 -0.20
N ARG A 116 13.37 -13.40 1.06
CA ARG A 116 12.05 -13.17 1.66
C ARG A 116 11.70 -11.68 1.75
N GLY A 117 12.73 -10.82 1.96
CA GLY A 117 12.57 -9.38 1.92
C GLY A 117 12.10 -8.88 0.56
N THR A 118 12.61 -9.45 -0.52
CA THR A 118 12.20 -9.12 -1.89
C THR A 118 10.73 -9.48 -2.14
N ILE A 119 10.29 -10.64 -1.65
CA ILE A 119 8.87 -11.06 -1.74
C ILE A 119 7.98 -10.08 -0.96
N PHE A 120 8.38 -9.72 0.26
CA PHE A 120 7.64 -8.77 1.10
C PHE A 120 7.52 -7.40 0.43
N ILE A 121 8.64 -6.81 0.01
CA ILE A 121 8.65 -5.48 -0.62
C ILE A 121 7.85 -5.49 -1.93
N SER A 122 7.92 -6.57 -2.72
CA SER A 122 7.12 -6.68 -3.95
C SER A 122 5.61 -6.64 -3.65
N LYS A 123 5.16 -7.29 -2.56
CA LYS A 123 3.76 -7.27 -2.12
C LYS A 123 3.32 -5.88 -1.64
N VAL A 124 4.15 -5.21 -0.85
CA VAL A 124 3.88 -3.83 -0.42
C VAL A 124 3.73 -2.91 -1.63
N VAL A 125 4.66 -2.98 -2.58
CA VAL A 125 4.63 -2.12 -3.77
C VAL A 125 3.44 -2.46 -4.67
N SER A 126 3.18 -3.73 -4.94
CA SER A 126 2.00 -4.14 -5.73
C SER A 126 0.70 -3.67 -5.08
N GLY A 127 0.56 -3.89 -3.78
CA GLY A 127 -0.62 -3.46 -3.02
C GLY A 127 -0.80 -1.95 -3.02
N THR A 128 0.28 -1.18 -2.82
CA THR A 128 0.24 0.29 -2.89
C THR A 128 -0.19 0.78 -4.28
N ILE A 129 0.32 0.19 -5.35
CA ILE A 129 -0.10 0.56 -6.71
C ILE A 129 -1.59 0.27 -6.93
N LEU A 130 -2.08 -0.89 -6.48
CA LEU A 130 -3.50 -1.25 -6.61
C LEU A 130 -4.39 -0.33 -5.78
N LEU A 131 -3.95 0.05 -4.57
CA LEU A 131 -4.68 0.98 -3.72
C LEU A 131 -4.75 2.37 -4.35
N LEU A 132 -3.62 2.90 -4.86
CA LEU A 132 -3.60 4.17 -5.59
C LEU A 132 -4.53 4.17 -6.82
N ILE A 133 -4.60 3.05 -7.56
CA ILE A 133 -5.55 2.92 -8.68
C ILE A 133 -6.99 2.99 -8.17
N ALA A 134 -7.30 2.29 -7.08
CA ALA A 134 -8.62 2.36 -6.47
C ALA A 134 -8.96 3.78 -5.99
N GLU A 135 -8.00 4.49 -5.38
CA GLU A 135 -8.16 5.88 -4.94
C GLU A 135 -8.42 6.85 -6.10
N ILE A 136 -7.72 6.70 -7.22
CA ILE A 136 -7.99 7.50 -8.43
C ILE A 136 -9.44 7.34 -8.89
N MET A 137 -10.03 6.17 -8.67
CA MET A 137 -11.45 5.93 -9.00
C MET A 137 -12.40 6.43 -7.90
N ILE A 138 -11.99 6.39 -6.63
CA ILE A 138 -12.82 6.72 -5.46
C ILE A 138 -12.82 8.23 -5.16
N ILE A 139 -11.69 8.92 -5.33
CA ILE A 139 -11.55 10.34 -4.97
C ILE A 139 -12.49 11.26 -5.77
N PRO A 140 -12.67 11.10 -7.10
CA PRO A 140 -13.59 11.96 -7.84
C PRO A 140 -15.04 11.89 -7.33
N PRO A 141 -15.68 10.72 -7.16
CA PRO A 141 -17.01 10.67 -6.57
C PRO A 141 -17.02 11.18 -5.12
N PHE A 142 -15.97 10.94 -4.32
CA PHE A 142 -15.87 11.46 -2.97
C PHE A 142 -15.95 12.99 -2.96
N VAL A 143 -15.19 13.67 -3.80
CA VAL A 143 -15.18 15.14 -3.91
C VAL A 143 -16.54 15.67 -4.37
N VAL A 144 -17.15 15.04 -5.38
CA VAL A 144 -18.45 15.47 -5.93
C VAL A 144 -19.56 15.28 -4.92
N PHE A 145 -19.70 14.10 -4.33
CA PHE A 145 -20.80 13.78 -3.42
C PHE A 145 -20.67 14.49 -2.07
N MET A 146 -19.46 14.76 -1.60
CA MET A 146 -19.23 15.53 -0.37
C MET A 146 -19.17 17.04 -0.60
N ASN A 147 -19.34 17.51 -1.86
CA ASN A 147 -19.29 18.91 -2.26
C ASN A 147 -18.05 19.64 -1.72
N LEU A 148 -16.87 19.07 -1.94
CA LEU A 148 -15.61 19.58 -1.43
C LEU A 148 -14.93 20.53 -2.42
N SER A 149 -14.39 21.63 -1.89
CA SER A 149 -13.45 22.48 -2.64
C SER A 149 -12.03 21.91 -2.51
N ILE A 150 -11.41 21.58 -3.64
CA ILE A 150 -10.04 21.06 -3.66
C ILE A 150 -9.05 22.23 -3.58
N PRO A 151 -8.14 22.28 -2.60
CA PRO A 151 -7.05 23.25 -2.59
C PRO A 151 -6.16 23.11 -3.83
N SER A 152 -5.63 24.23 -4.34
CA SER A 152 -4.76 24.25 -5.54
C SER A 152 -3.45 23.46 -5.38
N ASN A 153 -3.07 23.13 -4.16
CA ASN A 153 -1.80 22.45 -3.84
C ASN A 153 -1.94 20.92 -3.84
N TRP A 154 -2.54 20.36 -4.90
CA TRP A 154 -2.78 18.93 -5.08
C TRP A 154 -1.55 18.00 -5.01
N PRO A 155 -0.30 18.42 -5.36
CA PRO A 155 0.86 17.54 -5.25
C PRO A 155 1.16 17.10 -3.81
N ILE A 156 0.85 17.96 -2.83
CA ILE A 156 1.01 17.61 -1.40
C ILE A 156 0.03 16.51 -1.01
N MET A 157 -1.20 16.57 -1.49
CA MET A 157 -2.19 15.51 -1.24
C MET A 157 -1.73 14.18 -1.83
N MET A 158 -1.19 14.16 -3.05
CA MET A 158 -0.62 12.95 -3.64
C MET A 158 0.52 12.38 -2.80
N LEU A 159 1.39 13.22 -2.24
CA LEU A 159 2.45 12.79 -1.34
C LEU A 159 1.87 12.14 -0.06
N ILE A 160 0.85 12.75 0.55
CA ILE A 160 0.18 12.22 1.74
C ILE A 160 -0.43 10.85 1.44
N LEU A 161 -1.11 10.68 0.30
CA LEU A 161 -1.70 9.41 -0.13
C LEU A 161 -0.62 8.34 -0.31
N ILE A 162 0.43 8.61 -1.08
CA ILE A 162 1.51 7.65 -1.35
C ILE A 162 2.18 7.18 -0.04
N ILE A 163 2.50 8.10 0.87
CA ILE A 163 3.14 7.75 2.15
C ILE A 163 2.16 7.00 3.05
N GLY A 164 0.90 7.43 3.09
CA GLY A 164 -0.16 6.78 3.83
C GLY A 164 -0.39 5.34 3.37
N ASP A 165 -0.50 5.15 2.08
CA ASP A 165 -0.70 3.83 1.46
C ASP A 165 0.47 2.89 1.71
N LEU A 166 1.72 3.40 1.54
CA LEU A 166 2.91 2.63 1.85
C LEU A 166 2.92 2.15 3.31
N GLY A 167 2.52 3.00 4.25
CA GLY A 167 2.41 2.64 5.66
C GLY A 167 1.34 1.58 5.90
N ILE A 168 0.12 1.78 5.38
CA ILE A 168 -0.99 0.84 5.49
C ILE A 168 -0.61 -0.51 4.87
N MET A 169 -0.06 -0.52 3.66
CA MET A 169 0.32 -1.73 2.94
C MET A 169 1.47 -2.46 3.62
N SER A 170 2.45 -1.75 4.18
CA SER A 170 3.57 -2.36 4.91
C SER A 170 3.08 -3.11 6.15
N ILE A 171 2.26 -2.46 6.99
CA ILE A 171 1.66 -3.07 8.18
C ILE A 171 0.76 -4.24 7.78
N GLY A 172 -0.10 -4.03 6.79
CA GLY A 172 -1.04 -5.02 6.31
C GLY A 172 -0.38 -6.26 5.71
N ALA A 173 0.69 -6.10 4.94
CA ALA A 173 1.44 -7.21 4.37
C ALA A 173 2.11 -8.08 5.44
N ILE A 174 2.66 -7.47 6.51
CA ILE A 174 3.22 -8.21 7.65
C ILE A 174 2.14 -9.04 8.32
N ILE A 175 1.00 -8.41 8.64
CA ILE A 175 -0.11 -9.08 9.35
C ILE A 175 -0.73 -10.17 8.48
N SER A 176 -0.93 -9.92 7.19
CA SER A 176 -1.44 -10.93 6.25
C SER A 176 -0.51 -12.13 6.17
N GLY A 177 0.80 -11.90 6.04
CA GLY A 177 1.80 -12.98 6.01
C GLY A 177 1.82 -13.83 7.29
N LEU A 178 1.63 -13.21 8.47
CA LEU A 178 1.50 -13.92 9.75
C LEU A 178 0.17 -14.69 9.82
N SER A 179 -0.91 -14.09 9.38
CA SER A 179 -2.26 -14.66 9.44
C SER A 179 -2.43 -15.86 8.50
N MET A 180 -1.72 -15.91 7.37
CA MET A 180 -1.83 -17.03 6.40
C MET A 180 -1.56 -18.42 7.01
N ARG A 181 -0.72 -18.49 8.05
CA ARG A 181 -0.39 -19.75 8.75
C ARG A 181 -1.37 -20.12 9.83
N ALA A 182 -2.25 -19.21 10.22
CA ALA A 182 -3.24 -19.45 11.28
C ALA A 182 -4.47 -20.18 10.74
N LYS A 183 -5.04 -21.09 11.55
CA LYS A 183 -6.31 -21.79 11.21
C LYS A 183 -7.50 -20.82 11.07
N LEU A 184 -7.46 -19.68 11.77
CA LEU A 184 -8.49 -18.63 11.79
C LEU A 184 -7.94 -17.33 11.14
N SER A 185 -7.29 -17.45 9.99
CA SER A 185 -6.65 -16.32 9.31
C SER A 185 -7.59 -15.15 9.01
N GLU A 186 -8.85 -15.46 8.68
CA GLU A 186 -9.86 -14.46 8.33
C GLU A 186 -10.25 -13.57 9.52
N ILE A 187 -10.26 -14.12 10.74
CA ILE A 187 -10.58 -13.37 11.96
C ILE A 187 -9.33 -12.66 12.50
N LEU A 188 -8.18 -13.32 12.42
CA LEU A 188 -6.94 -12.80 12.98
C LEU A 188 -6.44 -11.53 12.24
N PHE A 189 -6.63 -11.49 10.93
CA PHE A 189 -6.21 -10.34 10.12
C PHE A 189 -6.87 -9.02 10.59
N PRO A 190 -8.21 -8.87 10.64
CA PRO A 190 -8.82 -7.62 11.08
C PRO A 190 -8.48 -7.26 12.53
N ILE A 191 -8.44 -8.22 13.43
CA ILE A 191 -8.16 -7.98 14.86
C ILE A 191 -6.78 -7.35 15.06
N LEU A 192 -5.79 -7.76 14.29
CA LEU A 192 -4.44 -7.21 14.38
C LEU A 192 -4.25 -5.96 13.53
N PHE A 193 -4.86 -5.93 12.33
CA PHE A 193 -4.68 -4.86 11.36
C PHE A 193 -5.20 -3.52 11.86
N PHE A 194 -6.46 -3.45 12.29
CA PHE A 194 -7.08 -2.18 12.67
C PHE A 194 -6.37 -1.47 13.83
N PRO A 195 -6.00 -2.13 14.94
CA PRO A 195 -5.28 -1.46 16.02
C PRO A 195 -3.87 -1.00 15.62
N LEU A 196 -3.14 -1.83 14.82
CA LEU A 196 -1.77 -1.51 14.44
C LEU A 196 -1.68 -0.37 13.42
N VAL A 197 -2.66 -0.25 12.53
CA VAL A 197 -2.72 0.84 11.53
C VAL A 197 -3.23 2.14 12.15
N SER A 198 -4.00 2.09 13.26
CA SER A 198 -4.64 3.27 13.85
C SER A 198 -3.70 4.46 14.11
N PRO A 199 -2.49 4.31 14.69
CA PRO A 199 -1.60 5.45 14.91
C PRO A 199 -1.17 6.12 13.61
N HIS A 200 -0.89 5.32 12.58
CA HIS A 200 -0.53 5.81 11.26
C HIS A 200 -1.69 6.57 10.60
N LEU A 201 -2.91 6.03 10.69
CA LEU A 201 -4.10 6.71 10.17
C LEU A 201 -4.36 8.05 10.84
N ILE A 202 -4.16 8.16 12.15
CA ILE A 202 -4.32 9.43 12.87
C ILE A 202 -3.37 10.49 12.29
N ALA A 203 -2.12 10.11 12.00
CA ALA A 203 -1.17 11.02 11.37
C ALA A 203 -1.64 11.45 9.96
N CYS A 204 -2.09 10.51 9.15
CA CYS A 204 -2.62 10.77 7.80
C CYS A 204 -3.85 11.69 7.82
N VAL A 205 -4.81 11.44 8.72
CA VAL A 205 -5.99 12.30 8.91
C VAL A 205 -5.58 13.71 9.28
N LYS A 206 -4.64 13.88 10.22
CA LYS A 206 -4.15 15.20 10.62
C LYS A 206 -3.44 15.91 9.47
N ALA A 207 -2.55 15.24 8.75
CA ALA A 207 -1.86 15.78 7.59
C ALA A 207 -2.87 16.28 6.53
N THR A 208 -3.86 15.45 6.20
CA THR A 208 -4.92 15.82 5.26
C THR A 208 -5.77 17.00 5.74
N ASN A 209 -6.09 17.06 7.04
CA ASN A 209 -6.84 18.17 7.62
C ASN A 209 -6.05 19.49 7.50
N TYR A 210 -4.75 19.50 7.79
CA TYR A 210 -3.90 20.68 7.61
C TYR A 210 -3.82 21.12 6.14
N TRP A 211 -3.77 20.16 5.20
CA TRP A 211 -3.79 20.44 3.78
C TRP A 211 -5.11 21.08 3.36
N PHE A 212 -6.27 20.59 3.80
CA PHE A 212 -7.58 21.20 3.53
C PHE A 212 -7.69 22.63 4.08
N LYS A 213 -7.06 22.91 5.22
CA LYS A 213 -7.03 24.25 5.82
C LYS A 213 -6.04 25.20 5.16
N GLY A 214 -5.30 24.75 4.15
CA GLY A 214 -4.28 25.56 3.46
C GLY A 214 -3.09 25.95 4.34
N ILE A 215 -2.84 25.22 5.45
CA ILE A 215 -1.73 25.51 6.36
C ILE A 215 -0.41 25.11 5.66
N PRO A 216 0.64 25.97 5.68
CA PRO A 216 1.92 25.67 5.04
C PRO A 216 2.53 24.36 5.55
N PHE A 217 3.09 23.55 4.65
CA PHE A 217 3.65 22.22 4.95
C PHE A 217 4.68 22.25 6.09
N ILE A 218 5.48 23.30 6.18
CA ILE A 218 6.52 23.46 7.21
C ILE A 218 5.98 23.40 8.66
N ASN A 219 4.71 23.75 8.86
CA ASN A 219 4.10 23.81 10.19
C ASN A 219 3.54 22.46 10.67
N TRP A 220 3.42 21.47 9.79
CA TRP A 220 2.84 20.17 10.13
C TRP A 220 3.59 18.96 9.55
N GLN A 221 4.77 19.21 8.97
CA GLN A 221 5.62 18.15 8.40
C GLN A 221 5.94 17.03 9.41
N SER A 222 5.95 17.33 10.72
CA SER A 222 6.18 16.35 11.79
C SER A 222 5.12 15.24 11.88
N TRP A 223 3.98 15.37 11.21
CA TRP A 223 2.96 14.34 11.12
C TRP A 223 3.18 13.37 9.94
N VAL A 224 4.10 13.69 9.06
CA VAL A 224 4.44 12.90 7.86
C VAL A 224 5.68 12.05 8.08
N TYR A 225 6.53 12.40 9.06
CA TYR A 225 7.69 11.65 9.49
C TYR A 225 7.35 10.83 10.73
#